data_3f033d00edacba4f1cd2b191dcef2d7c
#
_entry.id   3f033d00edacba4f1cd2b191dcef2d7c
#
_cell.length_a   1.000
_cell.length_b   1.000
_cell.length_c   1.000
_cell.angle_alpha   90.00
_cell.angle_beta   90.00
_cell.angle_gamma   90.00
#
_symmetry.space_group_name_H-M   'P 1'
#
loop_
_entity.id
_entity.type
_entity.pdbx_description
1 polymer ?
#
loop_
_entity_poly.entity_id
_entity_poly.type
_entity_poly.pdbx_seq_one_letter_code
_entity_poly.pdbx_strand_id
1 'polypeptide(L)'
;MGKLKKRKDGYYCAWYKGKQFLGKTAAEAEQKRDNYKYECEHGIEQVEQISVFDYSEKWLPVAKAGVSTTTYNQYVTVMEKMTDVIGDKLVNAVTPNDIKKVWATMTGKSQSYISKASFLYKSMFQSAIENGYCKHNPVIAPSAKPHKGTKGTHRCLTDEEIKLIETTPHRCQVGTMFMMKAGLRRGEMLALKKSSIHDGYINVTEAVKFINNRPVVGKTKNESSERQVPLFAPLKPFYDEMGVYALPDAKGQLCSETAFGRAWDSYMHCLTVKAGHEISFRPHDCRHTFVSKARDKGIDIHIVMKWCGHASERMILEIYDHPSADREKDAIKQMDNRKTITLKKLNAKRLVKSTSPRLNQA
;
A
#
# COMPACT_ATOMS: atom_id res chain seq x y z
N MET A 1 16.74 42.40 -48.63
CA MET A 1 15.43 42.14 -48.02
C MET A 1 14.58 43.38 -48.08
N GLY A 2 13.34 43.32 -48.66
CA GLY A 2 12.47 44.50 -48.79
C GLY A 2 11.98 44.95 -47.41
N LYS A 3 11.93 46.26 -47.15
CA LYS A 3 11.39 46.82 -45.90
C LYS A 3 9.92 46.42 -45.72
N LEU A 4 9.55 45.82 -44.57
CA LEU A 4 8.19 45.52 -44.25
C LEU A 4 7.32 46.76 -44.26
N LYS A 5 6.17 46.72 -44.94
CA LYS A 5 5.20 47.83 -44.99
C LYS A 5 4.26 47.79 -43.82
N LYS A 6 3.91 48.92 -43.23
CA LYS A 6 2.93 49.05 -42.17
C LYS A 6 1.53 48.78 -42.73
N ARG A 7 0.77 47.91 -42.07
CA ARG A 7 -0.61 47.55 -42.42
C ARG A 7 -1.57 48.68 -42.02
N LYS A 8 -2.79 48.64 -42.56
CA LYS A 8 -3.86 49.57 -42.18
C LYS A 8 -4.26 49.52 -40.71
N ASP A 9 -4.07 48.36 -40.05
CA ASP A 9 -4.30 48.13 -38.62
C ASP A 9 -3.17 48.62 -37.70
N GLY A 10 -2.16 49.27 -38.29
CA GLY A 10 -1.04 49.85 -37.54
C GLY A 10 0.12 48.91 -37.23
N TYR A 11 0.03 47.62 -37.59
CA TYR A 11 1.06 46.62 -37.35
C TYR A 11 1.93 46.37 -38.59
N TYR A 12 3.15 45.89 -38.36
CA TYR A 12 4.00 45.27 -39.38
C TYR A 12 3.82 43.78 -39.39
N CYS A 13 3.95 43.15 -40.56
CA CYS A 13 3.70 41.73 -40.73
C CYS A 13 4.87 41.07 -41.46
N ALA A 14 5.44 40.06 -40.86
CA ALA A 14 6.42 39.16 -41.46
C ALA A 14 5.79 37.76 -41.64
N TRP A 15 6.28 36.97 -42.61
CA TRP A 15 5.75 35.63 -42.92
C TRP A 15 6.88 34.62 -42.99
N TYR A 16 6.58 33.40 -42.49
CA TYR A 16 7.44 32.23 -42.67
C TYR A 16 6.60 30.96 -42.67
N LYS A 17 6.78 30.08 -43.67
CA LYS A 17 6.03 28.84 -43.87
C LYS A 17 4.52 28.95 -43.62
N GLY A 18 3.88 29.96 -44.18
CA GLY A 18 2.43 30.18 -44.09
C GLY A 18 1.95 30.79 -42.75
N LYS A 19 2.83 31.05 -41.80
CA LYS A 19 2.48 31.68 -40.50
C LYS A 19 2.82 33.18 -40.54
N GLN A 20 1.92 33.99 -39.96
CA GLN A 20 1.99 35.42 -39.88
C GLN A 20 2.52 35.89 -38.53
N PHE A 21 3.46 36.85 -38.52
CA PHE A 21 4.06 37.43 -37.31
C PHE A 21 3.81 38.92 -37.30
N LEU A 22 3.05 39.39 -36.30
CA LEU A 22 2.70 40.80 -36.15
C LEU A 22 3.57 41.48 -35.11
N GLY A 23 4.04 42.72 -35.41
CA GLY A 23 4.77 43.53 -34.48
C GLY A 23 4.36 45.00 -34.60
N LYS A 24 4.48 45.78 -33.52
CA LYS A 24 4.24 47.23 -33.54
C LYS A 24 5.32 47.98 -34.35
N THR A 25 6.49 47.34 -34.49
CA THR A 25 7.60 47.78 -35.32
C THR A 25 7.98 46.70 -36.34
N ALA A 26 8.65 47.10 -37.45
CA ALA A 26 9.15 46.15 -38.44
C ALA A 26 10.16 45.18 -37.80
N ALA A 27 11.06 45.67 -36.95
CA ALA A 27 12.06 44.90 -36.25
C ALA A 27 11.42 43.84 -35.34
N GLU A 28 10.34 44.17 -34.63
CA GLU A 28 9.61 43.23 -33.78
C GLU A 28 8.97 42.09 -34.58
N ALA A 29 8.35 42.42 -35.73
CA ALA A 29 7.75 41.42 -36.61
C ALA A 29 8.80 40.47 -37.23
N GLU A 30 9.95 41.04 -37.65
CA GLU A 30 11.07 40.25 -38.16
C GLU A 30 11.70 39.39 -37.09
N GLN A 31 11.92 39.89 -35.90
CA GLN A 31 12.47 39.13 -34.77
C GLN A 31 11.60 37.95 -34.41
N LYS A 32 10.27 38.13 -34.35
CA LYS A 32 9.32 37.06 -34.11
C LYS A 32 9.36 35.98 -35.21
N ARG A 33 9.45 36.39 -36.47
CA ARG A 33 9.61 35.50 -37.62
C ARG A 33 10.93 34.74 -37.56
N ASP A 34 12.03 35.41 -37.26
CA ASP A 34 13.36 34.80 -37.27
C ASP A 34 13.56 33.86 -36.09
N ASN A 35 12.99 34.16 -34.93
CA ASN A 35 12.94 33.25 -33.82
C ASN A 35 12.18 31.96 -34.20
N TYR A 36 10.99 32.11 -34.82
CA TYR A 36 10.21 30.94 -35.27
C TYR A 36 10.92 30.17 -36.38
N LYS A 37 11.59 30.87 -37.29
CA LYS A 37 12.42 30.25 -38.34
C LYS A 37 13.55 29.43 -37.70
N TYR A 38 14.26 30.01 -36.73
CA TYR A 38 15.31 29.34 -35.98
C TYR A 38 14.77 28.08 -35.27
N GLU A 39 13.61 28.19 -34.62
CA GLU A 39 12.94 27.07 -33.97
C GLU A 39 12.61 25.94 -34.97
N CYS A 40 12.06 26.29 -36.13
CA CYS A 40 11.75 25.32 -37.19
C CYS A 40 12.99 24.65 -37.80
N GLU A 41 14.06 25.38 -37.99
CA GLU A 41 15.32 24.90 -38.61
C GLU A 41 16.12 24.00 -37.63
N HIS A 42 15.98 24.25 -36.33
CA HIS A 42 16.68 23.50 -35.29
C HIS A 42 15.79 22.44 -34.58
N GLY A 43 14.60 22.12 -35.15
CA GLY A 43 13.70 21.13 -34.60
C GLY A 43 13.10 21.52 -33.25
N ILE A 44 13.05 22.84 -32.94
CA ILE A 44 12.41 23.36 -31.74
C ILE A 44 10.92 23.47 -32.06
N GLU A 45 10.17 22.36 -31.88
CA GLU A 45 8.71 22.37 -31.96
C GLU A 45 8.14 23.33 -30.90
N GLN A 46 7.16 24.16 -31.31
CA GLN A 46 6.39 24.95 -30.34
C GLN A 46 5.62 23.99 -29.46
N VAL A 47 6.02 23.90 -28.21
CA VAL A 47 5.33 23.11 -27.20
C VAL A 47 3.96 23.75 -26.96
N GLU A 48 2.88 23.01 -27.14
CA GLU A 48 1.51 23.46 -26.81
C GLU A 48 1.48 23.92 -25.35
N GLN A 49 0.96 25.14 -25.14
CA GLN A 49 0.91 25.68 -23.77
C GLN A 49 -0.30 25.16 -23.04
N ILE A 50 -0.09 24.34 -22.03
CA ILE A 50 -1.12 23.82 -21.13
C ILE A 50 -0.66 24.01 -19.68
N SER A 51 -1.60 24.34 -18.79
CA SER A 51 -1.32 24.44 -17.36
C SER A 51 -1.11 23.04 -16.75
N VAL A 52 -0.41 22.98 -15.61
CA VAL A 52 -0.25 21.71 -14.85
C VAL A 52 -1.63 21.19 -14.40
N PHE A 53 -2.52 22.09 -14.00
CA PHE A 53 -3.89 21.72 -13.62
C PHE A 53 -4.63 21.08 -14.79
N ASP A 54 -4.75 21.76 -15.93
CA ASP A 54 -5.48 21.27 -17.09
C ASP A 54 -4.90 19.95 -17.63
N TYR A 55 -3.56 19.85 -17.64
CA TYR A 55 -2.92 18.61 -18.06
C TYR A 55 -3.18 17.46 -17.09
N SER A 56 -3.16 17.72 -15.78
CA SER A 56 -3.44 16.70 -14.77
C SER A 56 -4.86 16.15 -14.89
N GLU A 57 -5.85 17.03 -15.11
CA GLU A 57 -7.25 16.66 -15.30
C GLU A 57 -7.48 15.81 -16.57
N LYS A 58 -6.77 16.10 -17.65
CA LYS A 58 -6.81 15.31 -18.88
C LYS A 58 -6.08 13.97 -18.73
N TRP A 59 -4.92 13.97 -18.08
CA TRP A 59 -4.04 12.81 -17.98
C TRP A 59 -4.53 11.75 -17.00
N LEU A 60 -4.97 12.14 -15.80
CA LEU A 60 -5.26 11.19 -14.72
C LEU A 60 -6.35 10.17 -15.07
N PRO A 61 -7.50 10.54 -15.65
CA PRO A 61 -8.54 9.59 -16.01
C PRO A 61 -8.07 8.56 -17.05
N VAL A 62 -7.27 8.98 -18.02
CA VAL A 62 -6.75 8.12 -19.09
C VAL A 62 -5.65 7.21 -18.57
N ALA A 63 -4.64 7.78 -17.91
CA ALA A 63 -3.47 7.05 -17.43
C ALA A 63 -3.79 6.07 -16.30
N LYS A 64 -4.89 6.26 -15.58
CA LYS A 64 -5.32 5.42 -14.46
C LYS A 64 -6.70 4.79 -14.70
N ALA A 65 -7.10 4.64 -15.95
CA ALA A 65 -8.26 3.84 -16.32
C ALA A 65 -8.12 2.39 -15.78
N GLY A 66 -9.21 1.85 -15.26
CA GLY A 66 -9.21 0.46 -14.75
C GLY A 66 -8.73 0.26 -13.31
N VAL A 67 -8.23 1.30 -12.61
CA VAL A 67 -7.98 1.19 -11.17
C VAL A 67 -9.28 1.27 -10.37
N SER A 68 -9.30 0.70 -9.15
CA SER A 68 -10.49 0.80 -8.29
C SER A 68 -10.77 2.26 -7.91
N THR A 69 -12.06 2.60 -7.73
CA THR A 69 -12.52 3.95 -7.32
C THR A 69 -11.76 4.48 -6.11
N THR A 70 -11.55 3.64 -5.09
CA THR A 70 -10.78 4.03 -3.90
C THR A 70 -9.34 4.39 -4.24
N THR A 71 -8.70 3.66 -5.14
CA THR A 71 -7.33 3.96 -5.58
C THR A 71 -7.30 5.23 -6.42
N TYR A 72 -8.28 5.40 -7.30
CA TYR A 72 -8.41 6.60 -8.13
C TYR A 72 -8.56 7.86 -7.26
N ASN A 73 -9.46 7.85 -6.28
CA ASN A 73 -9.65 8.98 -5.36
C ASN A 73 -8.37 9.31 -4.57
N GLN A 74 -7.57 8.29 -4.19
CA GLN A 74 -6.26 8.54 -3.59
C GLN A 74 -5.30 9.22 -4.57
N TYR A 75 -5.35 8.89 -5.86
CA TYR A 75 -4.53 9.54 -6.87
C TYR A 75 -4.98 10.99 -7.10
N VAL A 76 -6.30 11.26 -7.14
CA VAL A 76 -6.84 12.62 -7.18
C VAL A 76 -6.28 13.45 -6.03
N THR A 77 -6.44 12.98 -4.79
CA THR A 77 -5.92 13.71 -3.59
C THR A 77 -4.42 13.95 -3.65
N VAL A 78 -3.64 13.04 -4.24
CA VAL A 78 -2.20 13.24 -4.42
C VAL A 78 -1.92 14.28 -5.50
N MET A 79 -2.67 14.27 -6.61
CA MET A 79 -2.52 15.25 -7.69
C MET A 79 -2.92 16.66 -7.23
N GLU A 80 -4.00 16.79 -6.47
CA GLU A 80 -4.44 18.06 -5.86
C GLU A 80 -3.29 18.73 -5.08
N LYS A 81 -2.49 17.97 -4.33
CA LYS A 81 -1.32 18.52 -3.61
C LYS A 81 -0.27 19.16 -4.53
N MET A 82 -0.17 18.72 -5.75
CA MET A 82 0.71 19.33 -6.74
C MET A 82 0.04 20.55 -7.39
N THR A 83 -1.22 20.41 -7.79
CA THR A 83 -1.96 21.47 -8.46
C THR A 83 -2.27 22.65 -7.53
N ASP A 84 -2.46 22.43 -6.22
CA ASP A 84 -2.57 23.49 -5.22
C ASP A 84 -1.34 24.44 -5.19
N VAL A 85 -0.17 23.95 -5.59
CA VAL A 85 1.10 24.71 -5.50
C VAL A 85 1.56 25.24 -6.85
N ILE A 86 1.37 24.47 -7.91
CA ILE A 86 1.90 24.77 -9.24
C ILE A 86 0.87 24.63 -10.37
N GLY A 87 -0.42 24.51 -10.04
CA GLY A 87 -1.48 24.24 -11.01
C GLY A 87 -1.56 25.26 -12.13
N ASP A 88 -1.40 26.54 -11.82
CA ASP A 88 -1.47 27.66 -12.79
C ASP A 88 -0.23 27.77 -13.67
N LYS A 89 0.87 27.06 -13.34
CA LYS A 89 2.07 27.09 -14.16
C LYS A 89 1.90 26.29 -15.44
N LEU A 90 2.50 26.75 -16.51
CA LEU A 90 2.62 25.96 -17.73
C LEU A 90 3.52 24.74 -17.48
N VAL A 91 3.16 23.61 -18.03
CA VAL A 91 3.89 22.33 -17.85
C VAL A 91 5.36 22.48 -18.27
N ASN A 92 5.65 23.21 -19.35
CA ASN A 92 7.01 23.48 -19.82
C ASN A 92 7.81 24.48 -18.97
N ALA A 93 7.13 25.24 -18.10
CA ALA A 93 7.74 26.25 -17.23
C ALA A 93 8.01 25.74 -15.79
N VAL A 94 7.65 24.48 -15.50
CA VAL A 94 7.88 23.90 -14.18
C VAL A 94 9.35 23.57 -13.98
N THR A 95 9.91 24.07 -12.88
CA THR A 95 11.31 23.87 -12.50
C THR A 95 11.46 22.83 -11.39
N PRO A 96 12.64 22.23 -11.19
CA PRO A 96 12.91 21.38 -10.03
C PRO A 96 12.66 22.08 -8.69
N ASN A 97 12.81 23.41 -8.63
CA ASN A 97 12.55 24.19 -7.42
C ASN A 97 11.04 24.28 -7.11
N ASP A 98 10.21 24.32 -8.13
CA ASP A 98 8.75 24.26 -7.94
C ASP A 98 8.31 22.91 -7.37
N ILE A 99 8.91 21.81 -7.84
CA ILE A 99 8.68 20.47 -7.29
C ILE A 99 9.12 20.38 -5.82
N LYS A 100 10.22 21.06 -5.43
CA LYS A 100 10.60 21.16 -4.02
C LYS A 100 9.54 21.83 -3.16
N LYS A 101 8.89 22.90 -3.67
CA LYS A 101 7.78 23.55 -2.95
C LYS A 101 6.61 22.59 -2.74
N VAL A 102 6.29 21.77 -3.75
CA VAL A 102 5.28 20.71 -3.61
C VAL A 102 5.67 19.71 -2.51
N TRP A 103 6.92 19.24 -2.49
CA TRP A 103 7.38 18.31 -1.43
C TRP A 103 7.31 18.93 -0.03
N ALA A 104 7.55 20.23 0.11
CA ALA A 104 7.47 20.91 1.39
C ALA A 104 6.06 20.84 2.01
N THR A 105 5.00 20.84 1.18
CA THR A 105 3.61 20.68 1.67
C THR A 105 3.29 19.27 2.20
N MET A 106 4.17 18.30 1.94
CA MET A 106 3.99 16.90 2.34
C MET A 106 4.85 16.50 3.55
N THR A 107 5.43 17.46 4.26
CA THR A 107 6.19 17.21 5.48
C THR A 107 5.34 16.43 6.48
N GLY A 108 5.91 15.39 7.11
CA GLY A 108 5.22 14.50 8.05
C GLY A 108 4.37 13.39 7.41
N LYS A 109 4.21 13.35 6.08
CA LYS A 109 3.54 12.24 5.40
C LYS A 109 4.38 10.96 5.43
N SER A 110 3.70 9.81 5.33
CA SER A 110 4.38 8.51 5.32
C SER A 110 5.25 8.32 4.09
N GLN A 111 6.31 7.50 4.21
CA GLN A 111 7.17 7.15 3.08
C GLN A 111 6.39 6.54 1.91
N SER A 112 5.37 5.73 2.18
CA SER A 112 4.51 5.15 1.15
C SER A 112 3.71 6.21 0.39
N TYR A 113 3.21 7.24 1.09
CA TYR A 113 2.52 8.38 0.46
C TYR A 113 3.46 9.17 -0.45
N ILE A 114 4.64 9.52 0.06
CA ILE A 114 5.67 10.25 -0.70
C ILE A 114 6.10 9.46 -1.95
N SER A 115 6.30 8.14 -1.81
CA SER A 115 6.68 7.28 -2.94
C SER A 115 5.56 7.23 -4.00
N LYS A 116 4.29 7.15 -3.58
CA LYS A 116 3.14 7.20 -4.48
C LYS A 116 3.06 8.54 -5.23
N ALA A 117 3.22 9.64 -4.51
CA ALA A 117 3.24 10.97 -5.11
C ALA A 117 4.38 11.13 -6.12
N SER A 118 5.58 10.71 -5.75
CA SER A 118 6.74 10.73 -6.64
C SER A 118 6.51 9.93 -7.92
N PHE A 119 5.92 8.74 -7.80
CA PHE A 119 5.57 7.92 -8.95
C PHE A 119 4.56 8.63 -9.87
N LEU A 120 3.48 9.18 -9.32
CA LEU A 120 2.44 9.86 -10.10
C LEU A 120 2.98 11.09 -10.82
N TYR A 121 3.71 11.95 -10.11
CA TYR A 121 4.27 13.17 -10.70
C TYR A 121 5.28 12.86 -11.80
N LYS A 122 6.18 11.90 -11.58
CA LYS A 122 7.10 11.42 -12.61
C LYS A 122 6.36 10.91 -13.85
N SER A 123 5.31 10.11 -13.65
CA SER A 123 4.53 9.52 -14.74
C SER A 123 3.79 10.60 -15.53
N MET A 124 3.23 11.62 -14.86
CA MET A 124 2.53 12.71 -15.52
C MET A 124 3.48 13.55 -16.38
N PHE A 125 4.61 13.98 -15.83
CA PHE A 125 5.58 14.77 -16.60
C PHE A 125 6.27 13.95 -17.71
N GLN A 126 6.44 12.65 -17.51
CA GLN A 126 6.93 11.76 -18.58
C GLN A 126 5.92 11.68 -19.73
N SER A 127 4.64 11.51 -19.41
CA SER A 127 3.58 11.58 -20.43
C SER A 127 3.49 12.95 -21.11
N ALA A 128 3.74 14.03 -20.36
CA ALA A 128 3.78 15.38 -20.94
C ALA A 128 4.92 15.54 -21.95
N ILE A 129 6.07 14.91 -21.75
CA ILE A 129 7.17 14.88 -22.73
C ILE A 129 6.74 14.11 -23.97
N GLU A 130 6.16 12.90 -23.79
CA GLU A 130 5.72 12.04 -24.89
C GLU A 130 4.64 12.71 -25.76
N ASN A 131 3.81 13.56 -25.16
CA ASN A 131 2.78 14.35 -25.85
C ASN A 131 3.24 15.75 -26.28
N GLY A 132 4.52 16.08 -26.18
CA GLY A 132 5.10 17.35 -26.71
C GLY A 132 4.82 18.59 -25.85
N TYR A 133 4.31 18.46 -24.60
CA TYR A 133 4.02 19.60 -23.72
C TYR A 133 5.23 20.13 -22.95
N CYS A 134 6.29 19.35 -22.79
CA CYS A 134 7.55 19.80 -22.20
C CYS A 134 8.73 18.95 -22.70
N LYS A 135 9.96 19.44 -22.51
CA LYS A 135 11.19 18.77 -22.97
C LYS A 135 11.88 17.97 -21.86
N HIS A 136 11.62 18.30 -20.60
CA HIS A 136 12.31 17.70 -19.46
C HIS A 136 11.31 17.37 -18.34
N ASN A 137 11.60 16.29 -17.61
CA ASN A 137 10.83 15.94 -16.43
C ASN A 137 11.45 16.59 -15.18
N PRO A 138 10.82 17.61 -14.59
CA PRO A 138 11.40 18.33 -13.45
C PRO A 138 11.48 17.48 -12.17
N VAL A 139 10.71 16.39 -12.09
CA VAL A 139 10.62 15.56 -10.89
C VAL A 139 11.80 14.60 -10.76
N ILE A 140 12.47 14.24 -11.86
CA ILE A 140 13.63 13.33 -11.83
C ILE A 140 14.95 14.02 -11.51
N ALA A 141 15.00 15.35 -11.55
CA ALA A 141 16.21 16.11 -11.26
C ALA A 141 16.73 15.76 -9.85
N PRO A 142 18.05 15.58 -9.65
CA PRO A 142 18.63 15.29 -8.33
C PRO A 142 18.24 16.32 -7.26
N SER A 143 18.09 17.59 -7.68
CA SER A 143 17.66 18.69 -6.81
C SER A 143 16.16 18.63 -6.43
N ALA A 144 15.34 17.87 -7.14
CA ALA A 144 13.90 17.73 -6.89
C ALA A 144 13.53 16.47 -6.11
N LYS A 145 14.51 15.78 -5.50
CA LYS A 145 14.22 14.58 -4.70
C LYS A 145 13.32 14.92 -3.51
N PRO A 146 12.28 14.12 -3.25
CA PRO A 146 11.46 14.28 -2.06
C PRO A 146 12.25 13.99 -0.80
N HIS A 147 11.84 14.59 0.32
CA HIS A 147 12.33 14.23 1.64
C HIS A 147 11.91 12.81 2.02
N LYS A 148 12.58 12.20 3.00
CA LYS A 148 12.16 10.91 3.55
C LYS A 148 10.86 11.10 4.34
N GLY A 149 9.87 10.28 4.04
CA GLY A 149 8.65 10.21 4.83
C GLY A 149 8.81 9.42 6.12
N THR A 150 7.81 9.50 6.99
CA THR A 150 7.78 8.69 8.21
C THR A 150 7.59 7.21 7.86
N LYS A 151 8.36 6.33 8.52
CA LYS A 151 8.12 4.89 8.41
C LYS A 151 6.84 4.54 9.18
N GLY A 152 5.94 3.82 8.55
CA GLY A 152 4.83 3.19 9.26
C GLY A 152 5.39 2.11 10.20
N THR A 153 4.94 2.11 11.44
CA THR A 153 5.26 1.02 12.38
C THR A 153 4.19 -0.05 12.28
N HIS A 154 4.63 -1.29 12.03
CA HIS A 154 3.81 -2.47 12.22
C HIS A 154 4.12 -3.03 13.60
N ARG A 155 3.10 -3.26 14.42
CA ARG A 155 3.29 -3.87 15.72
C ARG A 155 2.48 -5.15 15.86
N CYS A 156 2.93 -6.03 16.72
CA CYS A 156 2.14 -7.14 17.22
C CYS A 156 1.52 -6.76 18.57
N LEU A 157 0.41 -7.39 18.88
CA LEU A 157 -0.22 -7.24 20.18
C LEU A 157 0.64 -7.92 21.25
N THR A 158 0.69 -7.33 22.43
CA THR A 158 1.32 -7.92 23.61
C THR A 158 0.48 -9.09 24.14
N ASP A 159 1.07 -9.96 24.96
CA ASP A 159 0.31 -11.05 25.57
C ASP A 159 -0.78 -10.55 26.51
N GLU A 160 -0.60 -9.39 27.14
CA GLU A 160 -1.62 -8.70 27.92
C GLU A 160 -2.79 -8.27 27.03
N GLU A 161 -2.54 -7.59 25.92
CA GLU A 161 -3.58 -7.16 24.98
C GLU A 161 -4.34 -8.36 24.40
N ILE A 162 -3.64 -9.46 24.08
CA ILE A 162 -4.25 -10.72 23.63
C ILE A 162 -5.23 -11.24 24.70
N LYS A 163 -4.77 -11.32 25.95
CA LYS A 163 -5.60 -11.77 27.07
C LYS A 163 -6.81 -10.86 27.32
N LEU A 164 -6.63 -9.55 27.22
CA LEU A 164 -7.72 -8.59 27.33
C LEU A 164 -8.77 -8.80 26.23
N ILE A 165 -8.35 -8.97 24.98
CA ILE A 165 -9.25 -9.28 23.85
C ILE A 165 -10.02 -10.57 24.10
N GLU A 166 -9.35 -11.64 24.57
CA GLU A 166 -9.96 -12.95 24.83
C GLU A 166 -11.01 -12.91 25.96
N THR A 167 -10.81 -12.02 26.93
CA THR A 167 -11.62 -11.98 28.17
C THR A 167 -12.54 -10.78 28.30
N THR A 168 -12.64 -9.88 27.30
CA THR A 168 -13.49 -8.70 27.36
C THR A 168 -14.67 -8.82 26.40
N PRO A 169 -15.87 -9.16 26.88
CA PRO A 169 -17.06 -9.24 26.05
C PRO A 169 -17.38 -7.89 25.41
N HIS A 170 -17.46 -7.88 24.10
CA HIS A 170 -17.86 -6.71 23.31
C HIS A 170 -18.29 -7.18 21.91
N ARG A 171 -19.16 -6.42 21.24
CA ARG A 171 -19.60 -6.76 19.86
C ARG A 171 -18.45 -6.93 18.86
N CYS A 172 -17.32 -6.25 19.07
CA CYS A 172 -16.14 -6.37 18.21
C CYS A 172 -15.26 -7.59 18.56
N GLN A 173 -15.47 -8.23 19.71
CA GLN A 173 -14.61 -9.30 20.20
C GLN A 173 -14.54 -10.46 19.22
N VAL A 174 -15.68 -11.00 18.78
CA VAL A 174 -15.75 -12.13 17.84
C VAL A 174 -14.92 -11.81 16.57
N GLY A 175 -15.21 -10.69 15.91
CA GLY A 175 -14.47 -10.27 14.71
C GLY A 175 -12.98 -10.09 14.96
N THR A 176 -12.59 -9.52 16.09
CA THR A 176 -11.19 -9.32 16.49
C THR A 176 -10.48 -10.67 16.69
N MET A 177 -11.15 -11.64 17.33
CA MET A 177 -10.62 -12.99 17.50
C MET A 177 -10.35 -13.68 16.15
N PHE A 178 -11.26 -13.55 15.17
CA PHE A 178 -11.02 -14.09 13.83
C PHE A 178 -9.84 -13.40 13.11
N MET A 179 -9.67 -12.10 13.26
CA MET A 179 -8.49 -11.41 12.73
C MET A 179 -7.21 -11.88 13.43
N MET A 180 -7.24 -12.04 14.76
CA MET A 180 -6.07 -12.36 15.58
C MET A 180 -5.68 -13.83 15.56
N LYS A 181 -6.61 -14.76 15.45
CA LYS A 181 -6.36 -16.22 15.52
C LYS A 181 -6.45 -16.93 14.17
N ALA A 182 -7.07 -16.31 13.13
CA ALA A 182 -7.14 -16.85 11.78
C ALA A 182 -6.49 -15.93 10.73
N GLY A 183 -5.99 -14.77 11.13
CA GLY A 183 -5.26 -13.87 10.25
C GLY A 183 -6.13 -13.19 9.18
N LEU A 184 -7.43 -13.02 9.40
CA LEU A 184 -8.31 -12.36 8.45
C LEU A 184 -8.01 -10.87 8.32
N ARG A 185 -8.16 -10.33 7.10
CA ARG A 185 -8.16 -8.86 6.90
C ARG A 185 -9.47 -8.27 7.43
N ARG A 186 -9.49 -6.99 7.79
CA ARG A 186 -10.70 -6.28 8.24
C ARG A 186 -11.89 -6.51 7.29
N GLY A 187 -11.69 -6.35 5.99
CA GLY A 187 -12.76 -6.52 5.02
C GLY A 187 -13.26 -7.96 4.89
N GLU A 188 -12.38 -8.95 5.02
CA GLU A 188 -12.71 -10.37 5.04
C GLU A 188 -13.50 -10.72 6.30
N MET A 189 -13.06 -10.21 7.46
CA MET A 189 -13.77 -10.39 8.74
C MET A 189 -15.18 -9.79 8.70
N LEU A 190 -15.34 -8.60 8.14
CA LEU A 190 -16.64 -7.95 8.01
C LEU A 190 -17.60 -8.71 7.07
N ALA A 191 -17.06 -9.37 6.04
CA ALA A 191 -17.84 -10.21 5.12
C ALA A 191 -18.09 -11.62 5.66
N LEU A 192 -17.40 -12.04 6.74
CA LEU A 192 -17.45 -13.42 7.24
C LEU A 192 -18.83 -13.75 7.78
N LYS A 193 -19.50 -14.68 7.10
CA LYS A 193 -20.78 -15.29 7.52
C LYS A 193 -20.52 -16.56 8.31
N LYS A 194 -21.42 -16.88 9.27
CA LYS A 194 -21.36 -18.15 9.99
C LYS A 194 -21.43 -19.35 9.02
N SER A 195 -22.23 -19.25 7.96
CA SER A 195 -22.35 -20.27 6.91
C SER A 195 -21.08 -20.49 6.08
N SER A 196 -20.14 -19.54 6.08
CA SER A 196 -18.84 -19.69 5.41
C SER A 196 -17.85 -20.53 6.24
N ILE A 197 -18.25 -20.97 7.44
CA ILE A 197 -17.43 -21.79 8.33
C ILE A 197 -18.07 -23.17 8.42
N HIS A 198 -17.49 -24.13 7.74
CA HIS A 198 -17.95 -25.51 7.70
C HIS A 198 -16.77 -26.48 7.51
N ASP A 199 -16.96 -27.74 7.79
CA ASP A 199 -15.96 -28.82 7.66
C ASP A 199 -14.63 -28.52 8.38
N GLY A 200 -14.69 -27.76 9.49
CA GLY A 200 -13.50 -27.37 10.25
C GLY A 200 -12.66 -26.26 9.60
N TYR A 201 -13.18 -25.59 8.57
CA TYR A 201 -12.47 -24.52 7.86
C TYR A 201 -13.32 -23.24 7.75
N ILE A 202 -12.61 -22.13 7.72
CA ILE A 202 -13.11 -20.78 7.40
C ILE A 202 -12.86 -20.55 5.90
N ASN A 203 -13.92 -20.47 5.10
CA ASN A 203 -13.84 -20.24 3.65
C ASN A 203 -13.83 -18.71 3.40
N VAL A 204 -12.69 -18.16 3.04
CA VAL A 204 -12.51 -16.72 2.77
C VAL A 204 -12.64 -16.50 1.27
N THR A 205 -13.82 -16.09 0.83
CA THR A 205 -14.14 -15.84 -0.60
C THR A 205 -14.59 -14.41 -0.86
N GLU A 206 -15.04 -13.72 0.19
CA GLU A 206 -15.62 -12.39 0.08
C GLU A 206 -14.88 -11.38 0.98
N ALA A 207 -14.96 -10.12 0.60
CA ALA A 207 -14.48 -9.02 1.45
C ALA A 207 -15.39 -7.78 1.29
N VAL A 208 -15.66 -7.10 2.41
CA VAL A 208 -16.32 -5.80 2.41
C VAL A 208 -15.34 -4.71 2.02
N LYS A 209 -15.74 -3.86 1.07
CA LYS A 209 -15.16 -2.55 0.77
C LYS A 209 -16.18 -1.48 1.10
N PHE A 210 -15.71 -0.30 1.48
CA PHE A 210 -16.60 0.82 1.70
C PHE A 210 -16.57 1.76 0.50
N ILE A 211 -17.76 2.09 -0.01
CA ILE A 211 -17.95 3.10 -1.06
C ILE A 211 -18.98 4.09 -0.52
N ASN A 212 -18.57 5.33 -0.32
CA ASN A 212 -19.43 6.37 0.26
C ASN A 212 -20.10 5.91 1.56
N ASN A 213 -19.31 5.37 2.48
CA ASN A 213 -19.74 4.83 3.78
C ASN A 213 -20.64 3.58 3.72
N ARG A 214 -20.96 3.05 2.53
CA ARG A 214 -21.79 1.84 2.36
C ARG A 214 -20.90 0.61 2.23
N PRO A 215 -21.22 -0.49 2.95
CA PRO A 215 -20.53 -1.75 2.75
C PRO A 215 -20.92 -2.36 1.41
N VAL A 216 -19.94 -2.68 0.60
CA VAL A 216 -20.10 -3.40 -0.67
C VAL A 216 -19.30 -4.69 -0.57
N VAL A 217 -20.02 -5.83 -0.64
CA VAL A 217 -19.38 -7.15 -0.70
C VAL A 217 -18.89 -7.39 -2.12
N GLY A 218 -17.67 -7.83 -2.23
CA GLY A 218 -17.07 -8.23 -3.49
C GLY A 218 -16.14 -9.41 -3.30
N LYS A 219 -15.80 -10.07 -4.39
CA LYS A 219 -14.75 -11.09 -4.39
C LYS A 219 -13.46 -10.49 -3.84
N THR A 220 -12.66 -11.30 -3.22
CA THR A 220 -11.32 -10.90 -2.76
C THR A 220 -10.48 -10.38 -3.94
N LYS A 221 -9.57 -9.45 -3.68
CA LYS A 221 -8.88 -8.62 -4.69
C LYS A 221 -8.08 -9.41 -5.72
N ASN A 222 -7.63 -10.62 -5.39
CA ASN A 222 -6.82 -11.50 -6.23
C ASN A 222 -7.29 -12.95 -6.02
N GLU A 223 -7.13 -13.82 -7.01
CA GLU A 223 -7.40 -15.27 -6.91
C GLU A 223 -6.65 -15.92 -5.73
N SER A 224 -5.42 -15.50 -5.47
CA SER A 224 -4.64 -15.94 -4.30
C SER A 224 -5.24 -15.57 -2.94
N SER A 225 -6.28 -14.75 -2.92
CA SER A 225 -6.98 -14.33 -1.68
C SER A 225 -8.16 -15.23 -1.34
N GLU A 226 -8.68 -16.02 -2.29
CA GLU A 226 -9.66 -17.10 -2.01
C GLU A 226 -8.91 -18.26 -1.37
N ARG A 227 -9.29 -18.61 -0.14
CA ARG A 227 -8.55 -19.58 0.64
C ARG A 227 -9.39 -20.20 1.75
N GLN A 228 -8.90 -21.33 2.24
CA GLN A 228 -9.40 -21.99 3.43
C GLN A 228 -8.39 -21.80 4.58
N VAL A 229 -8.89 -21.37 5.74
CA VAL A 229 -8.11 -21.26 6.97
C VAL A 229 -8.71 -22.23 7.98
N PRO A 230 -7.93 -23.08 8.66
CA PRO A 230 -8.47 -23.97 9.68
C PRO A 230 -9.20 -23.20 10.78
N LEU A 231 -10.34 -23.70 11.23
CA LEU A 231 -11.00 -23.20 12.43
C LEU A 231 -10.24 -23.71 13.65
N PHE A 232 -9.22 -22.98 14.07
CA PHE A 232 -8.39 -23.34 15.20
C PHE A 232 -9.21 -23.45 16.50
N ALA A 233 -8.87 -24.38 17.38
CA ALA A 233 -9.58 -24.62 18.62
C ALA A 233 -9.92 -23.39 19.48
N PRO A 234 -9.02 -22.38 19.62
CA PRO A 234 -9.33 -21.15 20.35
C PRO A 234 -10.42 -20.28 19.72
N LEU A 235 -10.81 -20.52 18.46
CA LEU A 235 -11.89 -19.78 17.79
C LEU A 235 -13.27 -20.43 17.98
N LYS A 236 -13.32 -21.69 18.44
CA LYS A 236 -14.56 -22.44 18.53
C LYS A 236 -15.62 -21.76 19.40
N PRO A 237 -15.31 -21.28 20.63
CA PRO A 237 -16.30 -20.55 21.44
C PRO A 237 -16.88 -19.33 20.72
N PHE A 238 -16.03 -18.55 20.06
CA PHE A 238 -16.43 -17.33 19.32
C PHE A 238 -17.23 -17.65 18.06
N TYR A 239 -16.98 -18.78 17.41
CA TYR A 239 -17.82 -19.30 16.34
C TYR A 239 -19.22 -19.68 16.83
N ASP A 240 -19.31 -20.32 17.98
CA ASP A 240 -20.60 -20.73 18.56
C ASP A 240 -21.47 -19.51 18.91
N GLU A 241 -20.85 -18.43 19.44
CA GLU A 241 -21.50 -17.17 19.76
C GLU A 241 -21.80 -16.30 18.52
N MET A 242 -21.21 -16.60 17.38
CA MET A 242 -21.31 -15.79 16.18
C MET A 242 -22.74 -15.79 15.62
N GLY A 243 -23.29 -14.60 15.34
CA GLY A 243 -24.53 -14.43 14.58
C GLY A 243 -24.31 -14.67 13.07
N VAL A 244 -25.15 -14.05 12.23
CA VAL A 244 -25.01 -14.18 10.77
C VAL A 244 -23.63 -13.72 10.30
N TYR A 245 -23.14 -12.61 10.82
CA TYR A 245 -21.83 -12.05 10.52
C TYR A 245 -20.94 -12.00 11.75
N ALA A 246 -19.61 -12.02 11.57
CA ALA A 246 -18.65 -11.91 12.67
C ALA A 246 -18.70 -10.56 13.39
N LEU A 247 -19.15 -9.50 12.71
CA LEU A 247 -19.43 -8.20 13.29
C LEU A 247 -20.61 -7.54 12.55
N PRO A 248 -21.86 -7.82 12.97
CA PRO A 248 -23.04 -7.19 12.38
C PRO A 248 -23.25 -5.77 12.94
N ASP A 249 -24.07 -4.98 12.25
CA ASP A 249 -24.65 -3.76 12.80
C ASP A 249 -25.77 -4.07 13.83
N ALA A 250 -26.45 -3.04 14.34
CA ALA A 250 -27.55 -3.22 15.32
C ALA A 250 -28.77 -3.95 14.73
N LYS A 251 -28.88 -4.07 13.42
CA LYS A 251 -29.97 -4.77 12.70
C LYS A 251 -29.55 -6.17 12.24
N GLY A 252 -28.36 -6.63 12.62
CA GLY A 252 -27.82 -7.92 12.16
C GLY A 252 -27.25 -7.89 10.73
N GLN A 253 -27.10 -6.72 10.11
CA GLN A 253 -26.61 -6.53 8.75
C GLN A 253 -25.12 -6.13 8.73
N LEU A 254 -24.56 -5.96 7.53
CA LEU A 254 -23.19 -5.47 7.37
C LEU A 254 -23.03 -4.06 7.93
N CYS A 255 -22.00 -3.85 8.73
CA CYS A 255 -21.67 -2.52 9.26
C CYS A 255 -21.27 -1.54 8.13
N SER A 256 -21.75 -0.28 8.20
CA SER A 256 -21.15 0.83 7.47
C SER A 256 -19.74 1.15 8.01
N GLU A 257 -18.95 1.93 7.25
CA GLU A 257 -17.60 2.31 7.69
C GLU A 257 -17.63 3.10 9.00
N THR A 258 -18.54 4.06 9.11
CA THR A 258 -18.73 4.86 10.34
C THR A 258 -19.22 4.00 11.51
N ALA A 259 -20.14 3.03 11.26
CA ALA A 259 -20.61 2.13 12.32
C ALA A 259 -19.48 1.20 12.82
N PHE A 260 -18.64 0.72 11.91
CA PHE A 260 -17.44 -0.03 12.27
C PHE A 260 -16.47 0.83 13.09
N GLY A 261 -16.16 2.06 12.64
CA GLY A 261 -15.27 2.98 13.37
C GLY A 261 -15.73 3.21 14.79
N ARG A 262 -17.00 3.61 14.99
CA ARG A 262 -17.57 3.81 16.33
C ARG A 262 -17.54 2.57 17.22
N ALA A 263 -17.82 1.39 16.64
CA ALA A 263 -17.74 0.13 17.38
C ALA A 263 -16.30 -0.18 17.80
N TRP A 264 -15.34 0.08 16.91
CA TRP A 264 -13.93 -0.14 17.18
C TRP A 264 -13.42 0.80 18.28
N ASP A 265 -13.74 2.10 18.20
CA ASP A 265 -13.36 3.09 19.20
C ASP A 265 -13.96 2.76 20.58
N SER A 266 -15.24 2.34 20.61
CA SER A 266 -15.90 1.83 21.82
C SER A 266 -15.16 0.63 22.41
N TYR A 267 -14.69 -0.28 21.53
CA TYR A 267 -13.95 -1.47 21.98
C TYR A 267 -12.58 -1.09 22.55
N MET A 268 -11.84 -0.20 21.91
CA MET A 268 -10.57 0.30 22.45
C MET A 268 -10.77 0.97 23.82
N HIS A 269 -11.85 1.74 23.98
CA HIS A 269 -12.20 2.34 25.27
C HIS A 269 -12.49 1.27 26.34
N CYS A 270 -13.30 0.24 26.02
CA CYS A 270 -13.56 -0.86 26.97
C CYS A 270 -12.29 -1.59 27.40
N LEU A 271 -11.38 -1.86 26.46
CA LEU A 271 -10.09 -2.50 26.76
C LEU A 271 -9.21 -1.59 27.64
N THR A 272 -9.15 -0.28 27.36
CA THR A 272 -8.42 0.72 28.15
C THR A 272 -8.93 0.79 29.58
N VAL A 273 -10.24 0.84 29.77
CA VAL A 273 -10.85 0.85 31.13
C VAL A 273 -10.50 -0.40 31.88
N LYS A 274 -10.59 -1.56 31.24
CA LYS A 274 -10.27 -2.85 31.88
C LYS A 274 -8.77 -3.02 32.17
N ALA A 275 -7.91 -2.48 31.34
CA ALA A 275 -6.46 -2.53 31.52
C ALA A 275 -5.97 -1.54 32.59
N GLY A 276 -6.68 -0.43 32.82
CA GLY A 276 -6.23 0.66 33.68
C GLY A 276 -5.16 1.56 33.04
N HIS A 277 -4.83 1.34 31.77
CA HIS A 277 -3.93 2.17 30.95
C HIS A 277 -4.38 2.19 29.50
N GLU A 278 -3.85 3.11 28.69
CA GLU A 278 -4.26 3.28 27.29
C GLU A 278 -3.95 2.04 26.46
N ILE A 279 -4.98 1.49 25.82
CA ILE A 279 -4.89 0.40 24.83
C ILE A 279 -5.31 0.96 23.47
N SER A 280 -4.41 0.86 22.50
CA SER A 280 -4.69 1.30 21.13
C SER A 280 -3.97 0.42 20.13
N PHE A 281 -4.74 -0.25 19.27
CA PHE A 281 -4.23 -1.03 18.14
C PHE A 281 -5.22 -0.98 16.97
N ARG A 282 -4.72 -1.24 15.78
CA ARG A 282 -5.54 -1.24 14.56
C ARG A 282 -5.99 -2.66 14.22
N PRO A 283 -7.09 -2.84 13.48
CA PRO A 283 -7.52 -4.17 13.00
C PRO A 283 -6.41 -4.97 12.32
N HIS A 284 -5.51 -4.30 11.62
CA HIS A 284 -4.42 -4.97 10.91
C HIS A 284 -3.31 -5.49 11.84
N ASP A 285 -3.14 -4.87 13.01
CA ASP A 285 -2.18 -5.32 14.02
C ASP A 285 -2.58 -6.68 14.61
N CYS A 286 -3.89 -7.00 14.65
CA CYS A 286 -4.39 -8.33 15.00
C CYS A 286 -3.88 -9.41 14.03
N ARG A 287 -3.94 -9.11 12.73
CA ARG A 287 -3.43 -10.03 11.70
C ARG A 287 -1.89 -10.14 11.73
N HIS A 288 -1.19 -9.06 12.01
CA HIS A 288 0.26 -9.10 12.23
C HIS A 288 0.59 -10.03 13.40
N THR A 289 -0.18 -9.96 14.47
CA THR A 289 -0.04 -10.83 15.63
C THR A 289 -0.24 -12.31 15.25
N PHE A 290 -1.24 -12.64 14.42
CA PHE A 290 -1.42 -14.02 13.93
C PHE A 290 -0.17 -14.51 13.21
N VAL A 291 0.34 -13.73 12.26
CA VAL A 291 1.54 -14.07 11.49
C VAL A 291 2.74 -14.27 12.42
N SER A 292 2.93 -13.36 13.39
CA SER A 292 4.00 -13.45 14.38
C SER A 292 3.89 -14.72 15.22
N LYS A 293 2.75 -14.93 15.87
CA LYS A 293 2.54 -16.09 16.75
C LYS A 293 2.61 -17.44 16.00
N ALA A 294 2.18 -17.48 14.72
CA ALA A 294 2.34 -18.68 13.90
C ALA A 294 3.81 -19.01 13.65
N ARG A 295 4.60 -17.99 13.34
CA ARG A 295 6.04 -18.12 13.16
C ARG A 295 6.78 -18.47 14.46
N ASP A 296 6.36 -17.88 15.60
CA ASP A 296 6.92 -18.22 16.93
C ASP A 296 6.72 -19.70 17.27
N LYS A 297 5.63 -20.29 16.77
CA LYS A 297 5.35 -21.73 16.88
C LYS A 297 6.09 -22.59 15.86
N GLY A 298 6.97 -22.01 15.03
CA GLY A 298 7.74 -22.74 14.02
C GLY A 298 6.93 -23.18 12.81
N ILE A 299 5.74 -22.60 12.58
CA ILE A 299 4.93 -22.94 11.41
C ILE A 299 5.63 -22.42 10.14
N ASP A 300 5.68 -23.27 9.13
CA ASP A 300 6.29 -22.96 7.84
C ASP A 300 5.70 -21.69 7.23
N ILE A 301 6.59 -20.84 6.66
CA ILE A 301 6.22 -19.54 6.11
C ILE A 301 5.20 -19.66 4.97
N HIS A 302 5.31 -20.68 4.14
CA HIS A 302 4.40 -20.88 3.00
C HIS A 302 2.99 -21.28 3.48
N ILE A 303 2.91 -22.05 4.58
CA ILE A 303 1.62 -22.35 5.22
C ILE A 303 0.98 -21.08 5.78
N VAL A 304 1.75 -20.24 6.47
CA VAL A 304 1.28 -18.95 6.98
C VAL A 304 0.84 -18.03 5.83
N MET A 305 1.61 -18.00 4.73
CA MET A 305 1.24 -17.25 3.51
C MET A 305 -0.11 -17.74 2.95
N LYS A 306 -0.29 -19.05 2.83
CA LYS A 306 -1.54 -19.66 2.36
C LYS A 306 -2.71 -19.24 3.24
N TRP A 307 -2.61 -19.36 4.56
CA TRP A 307 -3.68 -18.96 5.50
C TRP A 307 -3.96 -17.45 5.47
N CYS A 308 -2.94 -16.64 5.26
CA CYS A 308 -3.10 -15.19 5.16
C CYS A 308 -3.50 -14.70 3.76
N GLY A 309 -3.33 -15.48 2.69
CA GLY A 309 -3.53 -15.01 1.32
C GLY A 309 -2.54 -13.88 0.97
N HIS A 310 -1.25 -14.08 1.27
CA HIS A 310 -0.18 -13.18 0.88
C HIS A 310 0.42 -13.66 -0.44
N ALA A 311 0.54 -12.75 -1.42
CA ALA A 311 1.12 -13.05 -2.72
C ALA A 311 2.66 -13.06 -2.70
N SER A 312 3.31 -12.60 -1.63
CA SER A 312 4.77 -12.46 -1.57
C SER A 312 5.30 -12.66 -0.16
N GLU A 313 6.41 -13.39 -0.05
CA GLU A 313 7.15 -13.60 1.20
C GLU A 313 7.66 -12.29 1.80
N ARG A 314 8.02 -11.32 0.96
CA ARG A 314 8.51 -10.03 1.38
C ARG A 314 7.56 -9.33 2.36
N MET A 315 6.23 -9.45 2.16
CA MET A 315 5.24 -8.87 3.07
C MET A 315 5.27 -9.50 4.46
N ILE A 316 5.66 -10.77 4.57
CA ILE A 316 5.81 -11.45 5.84
C ILE A 316 7.17 -11.11 6.45
N LEU A 317 8.23 -11.09 5.65
CA LEU A 317 9.59 -10.78 6.11
C LEU A 317 9.72 -9.35 6.63
N GLU A 318 9.06 -8.36 6.00
CA GLU A 318 9.06 -6.97 6.47
C GLU A 318 8.42 -6.80 7.87
N ILE A 319 7.50 -7.69 8.27
CA ILE A 319 6.94 -7.74 9.62
C ILE A 319 7.95 -8.34 10.62
N TYR A 320 8.93 -9.09 10.11
CA TYR A 320 9.84 -9.98 10.85
C TYR A 320 11.29 -9.54 10.91
N ASP A 321 11.62 -8.36 10.45
CA ASP A 321 13.02 -7.90 10.28
C ASP A 321 13.83 -7.83 11.60
N HIS A 322 13.20 -8.15 12.73
CA HIS A 322 13.86 -8.25 14.03
C HIS A 322 13.45 -9.55 14.76
N PRO A 323 14.23 -10.64 14.65
CA PRO A 323 14.00 -11.82 15.48
C PRO A 323 14.09 -11.42 16.96
N SER A 324 13.11 -11.85 17.76
CA SER A 324 13.20 -11.63 19.21
C SER A 324 14.40 -12.40 19.78
N ALA A 325 15.05 -11.86 20.82
CA ALA A 325 16.20 -12.50 21.47
C ALA A 325 15.87 -13.95 21.97
N ASP A 326 14.60 -14.21 22.28
CA ASP A 326 14.15 -15.53 22.71
C ASP A 326 14.12 -16.52 21.56
N ARG A 327 13.80 -16.10 20.32
CA ARG A 327 13.90 -16.96 19.12
C ARG A 327 15.32 -17.37 18.82
N GLU A 328 16.26 -16.46 18.95
CA GLU A 328 17.67 -16.76 18.72
C GLU A 328 18.15 -17.81 19.74
N LYS A 329 17.77 -17.67 21.02
CA LYS A 329 18.06 -18.66 22.06
C LYS A 329 17.42 -20.02 21.76
N ASP A 330 16.17 -20.06 21.29
CA ASP A 330 15.50 -21.31 20.98
C ASP A 330 16.08 -21.95 19.70
N ALA A 331 16.46 -21.17 18.71
CA ALA A 331 17.17 -21.68 17.54
C ALA A 331 18.53 -22.28 17.92
N ILE A 332 19.29 -21.65 18.81
CA ILE A 332 20.55 -22.17 19.35
C ILE A 332 20.28 -23.50 20.05
N LYS A 333 19.30 -23.58 20.98
CA LYS A 333 18.94 -24.82 21.66
C LYS A 333 18.55 -25.93 20.70
N GLN A 334 17.78 -25.64 19.66
CA GLN A 334 17.37 -26.64 18.66
C GLN A 334 18.58 -27.16 17.87
N MET A 335 19.52 -26.29 17.50
CA MET A 335 20.75 -26.70 16.83
C MET A 335 21.62 -27.55 17.73
N ASP A 336 21.79 -27.20 18.99
CA ASP A 336 22.57 -27.95 19.97
C ASP A 336 21.95 -29.30 20.31
N ASN A 337 20.63 -29.37 20.50
CA ASN A 337 19.92 -30.62 20.76
C ASN A 337 19.99 -31.61 19.58
N ARG A 338 20.03 -31.15 18.32
CA ARG A 338 20.26 -32.01 17.14
C ARG A 338 21.64 -32.68 17.16
N LYS A 339 22.68 -31.98 17.59
CA LYS A 339 24.02 -32.58 17.77
C LYS A 339 24.01 -33.66 18.85
N THR A 340 23.36 -33.42 19.97
CA THR A 340 23.27 -34.36 21.11
C THR A 340 22.52 -35.64 20.71
N ILE A 341 21.42 -35.53 19.95
CA ILE A 341 20.65 -36.69 19.47
C ILE A 341 21.48 -37.51 18.47
N THR A 342 22.23 -36.86 17.58
CA THR A 342 23.08 -37.57 16.60
C THR A 342 24.24 -38.31 17.29
N LEU A 343 24.85 -37.70 18.29
CA LEU A 343 25.91 -38.34 19.08
C LEU A 343 25.39 -39.50 19.93
N LYS A 344 24.23 -39.36 20.59
CA LYS A 344 23.59 -40.46 21.34
C LYS A 344 23.21 -41.64 20.41
N LYS A 345 22.69 -41.40 19.22
CA LYS A 345 22.38 -42.45 18.24
C LYS A 345 23.64 -43.14 17.71
N LEU A 346 24.73 -42.40 17.50
CA LEU A 346 26.03 -42.98 17.11
C LEU A 346 26.67 -43.81 18.20
N ASN A 347 26.62 -43.38 19.47
CA ASN A 347 27.13 -44.12 20.62
C ASN A 347 26.29 -45.35 20.91
N ALA A 348 24.96 -45.30 20.79
CA ALA A 348 24.07 -46.47 20.92
C ALA A 348 24.34 -47.51 19.81
N LYS A 349 24.58 -47.10 18.56
CA LYS A 349 24.99 -48.01 17.46
C LYS A 349 26.37 -48.62 17.69
N ARG A 350 27.31 -47.94 18.32
CA ARG A 350 28.62 -48.45 18.68
C ARG A 350 28.50 -49.52 19.82
N LEU A 351 27.70 -49.27 20.87
CA LEU A 351 27.45 -50.21 21.93
C LEU A 351 26.81 -51.49 21.45
N VAL A 352 25.84 -51.43 20.55
CA VAL A 352 25.18 -52.61 19.96
C VAL A 352 26.15 -53.48 19.12
N LYS A 353 27.13 -52.88 18.46
CA LYS A 353 28.18 -53.61 17.68
C LYS A 353 29.26 -54.26 18.54
N SER A 354 29.45 -53.81 19.80
CA SER A 354 30.45 -54.36 20.71
C SER A 354 29.98 -55.55 21.54
N THR A 355 28.64 -55.88 21.51
CA THR A 355 28.00 -56.96 22.29
C THR A 355 27.64 -58.18 21.49
N SER A 356 28.04 -58.32 20.23
CA SER A 356 27.85 -59.56 19.46
C SER A 356 28.84 -60.62 19.92
N PRO A 357 28.39 -61.79 20.40
CA PRO A 357 29.30 -62.87 20.81
C PRO A 357 29.96 -63.47 19.56
N ARG A 358 31.28 -63.61 19.60
CA ARG A 358 32.00 -64.48 18.66
C ARG A 358 31.59 -65.93 18.90
N LEU A 359 30.84 -66.50 18.04
CA LEU A 359 30.69 -67.97 17.98
C LEU A 359 32.01 -68.56 17.52
N ASN A 360 32.69 -69.23 18.50
CA ASN A 360 33.77 -70.13 18.17
C ASN A 360 33.21 -71.38 17.49
N GLN A 361 33.67 -71.61 16.26
CA GLN A 361 33.62 -72.97 15.68
C GLN A 361 34.93 -73.66 15.97
N ALA A 362 34.83 -74.77 16.69
CA ALA A 362 35.78 -75.86 16.70
C ALA A 362 35.30 -76.93 15.80
#